data_8a2ba91128b517fbdc7f5547fea9cefa
#
_entry.id   8a2ba91128b517fbdc7f5547fea9cefa
#
_cell.length_a   1.000
_cell.length_b   1.000
_cell.length_c   1.000
_cell.angle_alpha   90.00
_cell.angle_beta   90.00
_cell.angle_gamma   90.00
#
_symmetry.space_group_name_H-M   'P 1'
#
loop_
_entity.id
_entity.type
_entity.pdbx_description
1 polymer ?
#
loop_
_entity_poly.entity_id
_entity_poly.type
_entity_poly.pdbx_seq_one_letter_code
_entity_poly.pdbx_strand_id
1 'polypeptide(L)'
;MSPSLGVQVTEVPGRLVQHLRNNGVYGTIDQISKYIGINYYHRLVDGIDITKYDWDVLIIFDAARADLLEMFGRFDAEIERVRSPATHSWRYMQRQYSGRRLHDTVLVSANPYANELADDIFHAVYQVIPDHEEVARSEPQTVTEQALVANQEHPNKRLIIHYMQPHTPYLQFKNKAPDEPFTRARQTGDLDQLYSEYVENYRYAENEALDVIEELEGRVIITADHGEALGERWLGIPMFGHGHWMPEVYEVPLVTVESDTRPGIFPEKPIARIRLSDDLINEQLEALGYR
;
A
#
# COMPACT_ATOMS: atom_id res chain seq x y z
N MET A 1 -8.44 25.80 0.08
CA MET A 1 -7.84 26.44 1.26
C MET A 1 -7.35 25.34 2.18
N SER A 2 -6.06 25.10 2.25
CA SER A 2 -5.48 24.04 3.08
C SER A 2 -5.67 24.37 4.56
N PRO A 3 -6.17 23.44 5.40
CA PRO A 3 -6.14 23.64 6.83
C PRO A 3 -4.68 23.51 7.30
N SER A 4 -4.12 24.61 7.81
CA SER A 4 -2.84 24.62 8.48
C SER A 4 -2.95 23.83 9.78
N LEU A 5 -2.39 22.63 9.82
CA LEU A 5 -2.12 21.89 11.06
C LEU A 5 -0.98 22.55 11.83
N GLY A 6 -1.27 23.69 12.41
CA GLY A 6 -0.42 24.35 13.39
C GLY A 6 -0.60 23.69 14.76
N VAL A 7 0.08 22.59 15.01
CA VAL A 7 0.21 22.07 16.37
C VAL A 7 1.10 23.00 17.15
N GLN A 8 0.53 23.76 18.08
CA GLN A 8 1.33 24.60 18.99
C GLN A 8 2.17 23.68 19.90
N VAL A 9 3.48 23.89 19.91
CA VAL A 9 4.48 23.09 20.65
C VAL A 9 4.18 23.03 22.17
N THR A 10 3.37 23.94 22.69
CA THR A 10 2.97 24.02 24.10
C THR A 10 1.89 22.99 24.52
N GLU A 11 1.17 22.35 23.57
CA GLU A 11 0.15 21.33 23.87
C GLU A 11 0.68 19.90 23.92
N VAL A 12 1.90 19.66 23.40
CA VAL A 12 2.52 18.33 23.28
C VAL A 12 2.68 17.62 24.63
N PRO A 13 3.14 18.27 25.72
CA PRO A 13 3.30 17.58 27.00
C PRO A 13 1.97 17.08 27.61
N GLY A 14 0.91 17.85 27.48
CA GLY A 14 -0.41 17.47 28.01
C GLY A 14 -1.02 16.29 27.27
N ARG A 15 -0.95 16.27 25.95
CA ARG A 15 -1.42 15.18 25.10
C ARG A 15 -0.59 13.91 25.31
N LEU A 16 0.72 14.02 25.46
CA LEU A 16 1.61 12.89 25.74
C LEU A 16 1.27 12.23 27.09
N VAL A 17 1.06 13.02 28.15
CA VAL A 17 0.68 12.52 29.48
C VAL A 17 -0.69 11.84 29.43
N GLN A 18 -1.65 12.39 28.72
CA GLN A 18 -2.98 11.80 28.57
C GLN A 18 -2.89 10.48 27.77
N HIS A 19 -2.03 10.45 26.77
CA HIS A 19 -1.80 9.26 25.94
C HIS A 19 -1.11 8.14 26.75
N LEU A 20 -0.11 8.47 27.54
CA LEU A 20 0.54 7.53 28.48
C LEU A 20 -0.46 6.93 29.47
N ARG A 21 -1.43 7.72 29.94
CA ARG A 21 -2.49 7.23 30.84
C ARG A 21 -3.47 6.28 30.16
N ASN A 22 -3.80 6.54 28.90
CA ASN A 22 -4.80 5.78 28.15
C ASN A 22 -4.22 4.51 27.48
N ASN A 23 -3.01 4.60 26.94
CA ASN A 23 -2.41 3.55 26.09
C ASN A 23 -1.13 2.93 26.69
N GLY A 24 -0.73 3.37 27.87
CA GLY A 24 0.50 2.92 28.51
C GLY A 24 1.78 3.33 27.76
N VAL A 25 2.92 2.87 28.28
CA VAL A 25 4.24 3.20 27.70
C VAL A 25 4.37 2.65 26.26
N TYR A 26 3.92 1.41 26.05
CA TYR A 26 3.97 0.75 24.75
C TYR A 26 3.22 1.54 23.67
N GLY A 27 1.92 1.80 23.86
CA GLY A 27 1.10 2.51 22.88
C GLY A 27 1.58 3.94 22.61
N THR A 28 2.22 4.56 23.60
CA THR A 28 2.83 5.89 23.41
C THR A 28 4.05 5.84 22.53
N ILE A 29 4.94 4.85 22.71
CA ILE A 29 6.13 4.68 21.90
C ILE A 29 5.77 4.26 20.47
N ASP A 30 4.80 3.36 20.29
CA ASP A 30 4.26 2.97 19.01
C ASP A 30 3.78 4.19 18.22
N GLN A 31 2.95 5.03 18.82
CA GLN A 31 2.47 6.26 18.15
C GLN A 31 3.56 7.28 17.85
N ILE A 32 4.53 7.46 18.74
CA ILE A 32 5.67 8.36 18.47
C ILE A 32 6.47 7.83 17.28
N SER A 33 6.75 6.53 17.23
CA SER A 33 7.46 5.90 16.13
C SER A 33 6.72 6.08 14.80
N LYS A 34 5.41 5.82 14.77
CA LYS A 34 4.56 6.04 13.60
C LYS A 34 4.52 7.52 13.19
N TYR A 35 4.36 8.41 14.14
CA TYR A 35 4.36 9.85 13.86
C TYR A 35 5.67 10.30 13.20
N ILE A 36 6.81 9.82 13.70
CA ILE A 36 8.12 10.10 13.12
C ILE A 36 8.22 9.52 11.71
N GLY A 37 7.91 8.25 11.53
CA GLY A 37 8.00 7.58 10.24
C GLY A 37 7.08 8.21 9.19
N ILE A 38 5.81 8.44 9.49
CA ILE A 38 4.85 9.01 8.53
C ILE A 38 5.18 10.45 8.16
N ASN A 39 5.64 11.29 9.12
CA ASN A 39 5.76 12.72 8.88
C ASN A 39 7.18 13.18 8.54
N TYR A 40 8.22 12.44 8.92
CA TYR A 40 9.60 12.88 8.73
C TYR A 40 10.41 11.97 7.80
N TYR A 41 10.15 10.65 7.75
CA TYR A 41 10.88 9.74 6.86
C TYR A 41 10.93 10.26 5.42
N HIS A 42 9.77 10.54 4.83
CA HIS A 42 9.64 10.97 3.44
C HIS A 42 10.30 12.33 3.14
N ARG A 43 10.71 13.08 4.17
CA ARG A 43 11.41 14.37 4.04
C ARG A 43 12.92 14.22 4.13
N LEU A 44 13.40 13.17 4.76
CA LEU A 44 14.81 12.96 5.09
C LEU A 44 15.44 11.83 4.28
N VAL A 45 14.63 10.97 3.70
CA VAL A 45 15.08 9.80 2.93
C VAL A 45 14.51 9.89 1.51
N ASP A 46 15.40 9.80 0.54
CA ASP A 46 15.02 9.62 -0.85
C ASP A 46 14.79 8.13 -1.10
N GLY A 47 13.55 7.78 -1.44
CA GLY A 47 13.17 6.46 -1.94
C GLY A 47 13.16 6.43 -3.46
N ILE A 48 12.83 5.27 -4.02
CA ILE A 48 12.69 5.12 -5.46
C ILE A 48 11.57 6.01 -6.01
N ASP A 49 11.77 6.51 -7.21
CA ASP A 49 10.73 7.13 -8.03
C ASP A 49 10.30 6.13 -9.09
N ILE A 50 9.29 5.32 -8.78
CA ILE A 50 8.84 4.23 -9.65
C ILE A 50 8.32 4.72 -11.01
N THR A 51 7.90 5.98 -11.09
CA THR A 51 7.41 6.56 -12.36
C THR A 51 8.51 6.80 -13.39
N LYS A 52 9.79 6.73 -12.98
CA LYS A 52 10.95 6.85 -13.86
C LYS A 52 11.47 5.51 -14.38
N TYR A 53 10.94 4.42 -13.86
CA TYR A 53 11.30 3.08 -14.34
C TYR A 53 10.58 2.79 -15.67
N ASP A 54 11.20 1.94 -16.46
CA ASP A 54 10.64 1.51 -17.74
C ASP A 54 9.74 0.29 -17.52
N TRP A 55 8.44 0.50 -17.46
CA TRP A 55 7.41 -0.53 -17.29
C TRP A 55 6.19 -0.22 -18.16
N ASP A 56 5.45 -1.25 -18.51
CA ASP A 56 4.13 -1.17 -19.13
C ASP A 56 3.03 -1.50 -18.13
N VAL A 57 3.30 -2.46 -17.23
CA VAL A 57 2.44 -2.84 -16.11
C VAL A 57 3.22 -2.67 -14.80
N LEU A 58 2.63 -2.00 -13.83
CA LEU A 58 3.18 -1.84 -12.48
C LEU A 58 2.22 -2.47 -11.47
N ILE A 59 2.67 -3.53 -10.81
CA ILE A 59 1.93 -4.19 -9.73
C ILE A 59 2.46 -3.69 -8.41
N ILE A 60 1.57 -3.20 -7.55
CA ILE A 60 1.89 -2.70 -6.21
C ILE A 60 1.11 -3.55 -5.20
N PHE A 61 1.83 -4.17 -4.27
CA PHE A 61 1.23 -4.80 -3.10
C PHE A 61 1.28 -3.84 -1.91
N ASP A 62 0.14 -3.61 -1.25
CA ASP A 62 0.10 -2.78 -0.05
C ASP A 62 0.74 -3.52 1.12
N ALA A 63 1.73 -2.89 1.74
CA ALA A 63 2.46 -3.40 2.90
C ALA A 63 3.34 -4.64 2.64
N ALA A 64 3.80 -4.92 1.39
CA ALA A 64 4.62 -6.09 1.11
C ALA A 64 6.11 -5.86 1.44
N ARG A 65 6.68 -6.77 2.24
CA ARG A 65 8.05 -6.76 2.72
C ARG A 65 9.01 -7.39 1.72
N ALA A 66 10.15 -6.76 1.49
CA ALA A 66 11.18 -7.28 0.60
C ALA A 66 11.76 -8.62 1.09
N ASP A 67 12.08 -8.73 2.38
CA ASP A 67 12.68 -9.94 2.96
C ASP A 67 11.77 -11.17 2.90
N LEU A 68 10.46 -10.98 3.02
CA LEU A 68 9.50 -12.07 2.92
C LEU A 68 9.24 -12.46 1.47
N LEU A 69 9.23 -11.51 0.53
CA LEU A 69 9.16 -11.86 -0.89
C LEU A 69 10.40 -12.63 -1.36
N GLU A 70 11.60 -12.26 -0.93
CA GLU A 70 12.83 -13.02 -1.22
C GLU A 70 12.75 -14.48 -0.73
N MET A 71 12.08 -14.70 0.39
CA MET A 71 11.95 -16.03 1.00
C MET A 71 10.81 -16.85 0.42
N PHE A 72 9.70 -16.24 0.07
CA PHE A 72 8.45 -16.92 -0.25
C PHE A 72 7.85 -16.55 -1.61
N GLY A 73 8.35 -15.51 -2.28
CA GLY A 73 7.85 -15.08 -3.60
C GLY A 73 8.09 -16.14 -4.67
N ARG A 74 7.20 -16.21 -5.65
CA ARG A 74 7.22 -17.21 -6.75
C ARG A 74 7.49 -16.60 -8.11
N PHE A 75 7.87 -15.33 -8.18
CA PHE A 75 8.25 -14.69 -9.44
C PHE A 75 9.57 -15.29 -9.93
N ASP A 76 9.60 -15.70 -11.20
CA ASP A 76 10.83 -16.21 -11.85
C ASP A 76 11.73 -15.05 -12.29
N ALA A 77 12.15 -14.25 -11.31
CA ALA A 77 13.00 -13.08 -11.51
C ALA A 77 13.75 -12.73 -10.22
N GLU A 78 14.84 -11.98 -10.35
CA GLU A 78 15.59 -11.48 -9.20
C GLU A 78 14.75 -10.47 -8.40
N ILE A 79 14.75 -10.60 -7.10
CA ILE A 79 14.10 -9.68 -6.19
C ILE A 79 15.15 -8.74 -5.62
N GLU A 80 15.12 -7.49 -6.02
CA GLU A 80 15.96 -6.44 -5.44
C GLU A 80 15.28 -5.81 -4.23
N ARG A 81 16.07 -5.38 -3.24
CA ARG A 81 15.58 -4.53 -2.15
C ARG A 81 15.79 -3.07 -2.49
N VAL A 82 14.72 -2.32 -2.46
CA VAL A 82 14.77 -0.88 -2.69
C VAL A 82 14.09 -0.13 -1.56
N ARG A 83 14.33 1.17 -1.46
CA ARG A 83 13.66 2.00 -0.45
C ARG A 83 12.40 2.61 -1.00
N SER A 84 11.27 2.36 -0.35
CA SER A 84 10.06 3.12 -0.60
C SER A 84 10.25 4.61 -0.24
N PRO A 85 9.64 5.55 -0.97
CA PRO A 85 9.66 6.96 -0.61
C PRO A 85 8.82 7.30 0.63
N ALA A 86 8.10 6.33 1.17
CA ALA A 86 7.20 6.52 2.32
C ALA A 86 7.05 5.25 3.16
N THR A 87 6.48 5.39 4.33
CA THR A 87 6.15 4.31 5.27
C THR A 87 4.64 4.13 5.44
N HIS A 88 3.85 4.71 4.52
CA HIS A 88 2.39 4.73 4.58
C HIS A 88 1.83 5.06 3.19
N SER A 89 0.77 4.37 2.75
CA SER A 89 0.20 4.41 1.40
C SER A 89 -0.13 5.82 0.91
N TRP A 90 -0.78 6.66 1.74
CA TRP A 90 -1.08 8.03 1.32
C TRP A 90 0.17 8.85 1.03
N ARG A 91 1.22 8.72 1.85
CA ARG A 91 2.49 9.41 1.62
C ARG A 91 3.21 8.88 0.38
N TYR A 92 3.13 7.56 0.14
CA TYR A 92 3.63 6.95 -1.08
C TYR A 92 2.93 7.55 -2.31
N MET A 93 1.61 7.54 -2.36
CA MET A 93 0.84 8.08 -3.48
C MET A 93 1.12 9.57 -3.70
N GLN A 94 1.22 10.36 -2.63
CA GLN A 94 1.60 11.76 -2.73
C GLN A 94 2.99 11.96 -3.34
N ARG A 95 3.99 11.17 -2.93
CA ARG A 95 5.37 11.26 -3.41
C ARG A 95 5.51 10.79 -4.86
N GLN A 96 4.80 9.73 -5.23
CA GLN A 96 4.87 9.14 -6.56
C GLN A 96 4.04 9.91 -7.60
N TYR A 97 2.88 10.43 -7.22
CA TYR A 97 1.91 10.88 -8.21
C TYR A 97 1.56 12.37 -8.14
N SER A 98 1.58 13.02 -6.96
CA SER A 98 1.11 14.41 -6.85
C SER A 98 1.92 15.39 -7.72
N GLY A 99 1.19 16.23 -8.47
CA GLY A 99 1.77 17.23 -9.35
C GLY A 99 2.34 16.68 -10.66
N ARG A 100 2.16 15.38 -10.92
CA ARG A 100 2.54 14.75 -12.20
C ARG A 100 1.38 14.72 -13.17
N ARG A 101 1.72 14.48 -14.44
CA ARG A 101 0.78 14.24 -15.52
C ARG A 101 1.13 12.90 -16.17
N LEU A 102 0.57 11.84 -15.61
CA LEU A 102 0.72 10.46 -16.08
C LEU A 102 -0.45 10.12 -17.02
N HIS A 103 -0.59 10.93 -18.07
CA HIS A 103 -1.69 10.84 -19.03
C HIS A 103 -1.57 9.65 -19.99
N ASP A 104 -0.48 8.92 -19.91
CA ASP A 104 -0.24 7.63 -20.55
C ASP A 104 -0.55 6.43 -19.65
N THR A 105 -1.15 6.67 -18.48
CA THR A 105 -1.27 5.66 -17.42
C THR A 105 -2.72 5.58 -16.92
N VAL A 106 -3.19 4.37 -16.68
CA VAL A 106 -4.43 4.02 -15.97
C VAL A 106 -4.07 3.47 -14.61
N LEU A 107 -4.77 3.88 -13.56
CA LEU A 107 -4.65 3.36 -12.21
C LEU A 107 -5.90 2.53 -11.86
N VAL A 108 -5.69 1.26 -11.51
CA VAL A 108 -6.67 0.39 -10.85
C VAL A 108 -6.22 0.16 -9.42
N SER A 109 -7.01 0.56 -8.45
CA SER A 109 -6.57 0.53 -7.04
C SER A 109 -7.68 0.10 -6.11
N ALA A 110 -7.36 -0.85 -5.23
CA ALA A 110 -8.19 -1.20 -4.09
C ALA A 110 -7.92 -0.29 -2.88
N ASN A 111 -6.80 0.47 -2.87
CA ASN A 111 -6.52 1.38 -1.77
C ASN A 111 -7.39 2.65 -1.85
N PRO A 112 -8.20 2.97 -0.80
CA PRO A 112 -9.14 4.09 -0.82
C PRO A 112 -8.49 5.45 -1.04
N TYR A 113 -7.22 5.62 -0.69
CA TYR A 113 -6.47 6.86 -0.94
C TYR A 113 -6.33 7.22 -2.42
N ALA A 114 -6.51 6.27 -3.34
CA ALA A 114 -6.56 6.59 -4.76
C ALA A 114 -7.70 7.57 -5.09
N ASN A 115 -8.80 7.56 -4.32
CA ASN A 115 -9.91 8.51 -4.49
C ASN A 115 -9.53 9.96 -4.13
N GLU A 116 -8.54 10.16 -3.28
CA GLU A 116 -8.04 11.49 -2.86
C GLU A 116 -7.09 12.15 -3.88
N LEU A 117 -6.62 11.40 -4.88
CA LEU A 117 -5.72 11.91 -5.92
C LEU A 117 -6.44 12.90 -6.84
N ALA A 118 -5.74 13.90 -7.35
CA ALA A 118 -6.28 14.88 -8.29
C ALA A 118 -6.68 14.22 -9.63
N ASP A 119 -7.74 14.74 -10.26
CA ASP A 119 -8.32 14.16 -11.48
C ASP A 119 -7.43 14.31 -12.72
N ASP A 120 -6.44 15.20 -12.69
CA ASP A 120 -5.55 15.49 -13.80
C ASP A 120 -4.22 14.71 -13.75
N ILE A 121 -4.08 13.75 -12.85
CA ILE A 121 -2.84 12.95 -12.73
C ILE A 121 -2.80 11.85 -13.78
N PHE A 122 -3.82 10.99 -13.82
CA PHE A 122 -3.90 9.81 -14.67
C PHE A 122 -4.85 9.99 -15.85
N HIS A 123 -4.69 9.18 -16.90
CA HIS A 123 -5.69 9.12 -17.98
C HIS A 123 -7.04 8.62 -17.46
N ALA A 124 -7.04 7.55 -16.67
CA ALA A 124 -8.22 7.01 -15.99
C ALA A 124 -7.85 6.47 -14.60
N VAL A 125 -8.83 6.41 -13.70
CA VAL A 125 -8.71 5.81 -12.38
C VAL A 125 -9.94 4.95 -12.11
N TYR A 126 -9.70 3.67 -11.82
CA TYR A 126 -10.71 2.70 -11.40
C TYR A 126 -10.48 2.40 -9.91
N GLN A 127 -11.38 2.91 -9.07
CA GLN A 127 -11.38 2.60 -7.65
C GLN A 127 -12.16 1.30 -7.45
N VAL A 128 -11.47 0.26 -7.02
CA VAL A 128 -12.09 -1.02 -6.67
C VAL A 128 -12.57 -0.94 -5.23
N ILE A 129 -13.85 -1.20 -5.02
CA ILE A 129 -14.48 -1.24 -3.70
C ILE A 129 -15.05 -2.63 -3.44
N PRO A 130 -15.15 -3.07 -2.18
CA PRO A 130 -15.81 -4.32 -1.85
C PRO A 130 -17.27 -4.35 -2.29
N ASP A 131 -17.72 -5.49 -2.82
CA ASP A 131 -19.10 -5.68 -3.28
C ASP A 131 -20.13 -5.81 -2.14
N HIS A 132 -19.67 -5.97 -0.89
CA HIS A 132 -20.54 -6.24 0.27
C HIS A 132 -20.23 -5.33 1.45
N GLU A 133 -21.28 -4.80 2.07
CA GLU A 133 -21.23 -3.94 3.26
C GLU A 133 -20.49 -4.57 4.47
N GLU A 134 -20.38 -5.90 4.51
CA GLU A 134 -19.71 -6.61 5.61
C GLU A 134 -18.20 -6.74 5.46
N VAL A 135 -17.64 -6.38 4.29
CA VAL A 135 -16.21 -6.60 4.00
C VAL A 135 -15.56 -5.29 3.57
N ALA A 136 -14.80 -4.70 4.45
CA ALA A 136 -14.01 -3.50 4.15
C ALA A 136 -12.84 -3.71 3.15
N ARG A 137 -12.84 -4.81 2.39
CA ARG A 137 -11.68 -5.31 1.67
C ARG A 137 -12.06 -5.79 0.29
N SER A 138 -11.39 -5.25 -0.72
CA SER A 138 -11.46 -5.80 -2.07
C SER A 138 -10.64 -7.08 -2.14
N GLU A 139 -11.26 -8.14 -2.64
CA GLU A 139 -10.52 -9.38 -2.95
C GLU A 139 -9.54 -9.11 -4.11
N PRO A 140 -8.36 -9.74 -4.10
CA PRO A 140 -7.38 -9.57 -5.18
C PRO A 140 -7.97 -9.90 -6.55
N GLN A 141 -8.78 -10.94 -6.64
CA GLN A 141 -9.45 -11.32 -7.89
C GLN A 141 -10.28 -10.17 -8.48
N THR A 142 -11.06 -9.44 -7.66
CA THR A 142 -11.85 -8.29 -8.15
C THR A 142 -10.94 -7.19 -8.72
N VAL A 143 -9.76 -6.99 -8.11
CA VAL A 143 -8.76 -6.03 -8.61
C VAL A 143 -8.20 -6.48 -9.96
N THR A 144 -7.88 -7.77 -10.10
CA THR A 144 -7.40 -8.38 -11.35
C THR A 144 -8.45 -8.25 -12.45
N GLU A 145 -9.69 -8.65 -12.19
CA GLU A 145 -10.79 -8.54 -13.16
C GLU A 145 -10.97 -7.10 -13.66
N GLN A 146 -10.94 -6.13 -12.73
CA GLN A 146 -11.02 -4.71 -13.10
C GLN A 146 -9.79 -4.23 -13.88
N ALA A 147 -8.61 -4.75 -13.58
CA ALA A 147 -7.37 -4.42 -14.29
C ALA A 147 -7.40 -4.93 -15.75
N LEU A 148 -7.89 -6.13 -15.97
CA LEU A 148 -8.05 -6.71 -17.29
C LEU A 148 -9.09 -5.93 -18.12
N VAL A 149 -10.22 -5.54 -17.52
CA VAL A 149 -11.20 -4.65 -18.16
C VAL A 149 -10.57 -3.31 -18.51
N ALA A 150 -9.85 -2.68 -17.60
CA ALA A 150 -9.20 -1.41 -17.84
C ALA A 150 -8.15 -1.48 -18.96
N ASN A 151 -7.39 -2.59 -19.04
CA ASN A 151 -6.46 -2.82 -20.13
C ASN A 151 -7.16 -2.97 -21.50
N GLN A 152 -8.29 -3.65 -21.55
CA GLN A 152 -9.10 -3.79 -22.77
C GLN A 152 -9.68 -2.44 -23.24
N GLU A 153 -10.14 -1.61 -22.30
CA GLU A 153 -10.69 -0.27 -22.59
C GLU A 153 -9.58 0.72 -22.99
N HIS A 154 -8.36 0.54 -22.47
CA HIS A 154 -7.23 1.45 -22.67
C HIS A 154 -5.95 0.73 -23.13
N PRO A 155 -5.95 0.01 -24.28
CA PRO A 155 -4.85 -0.88 -24.68
C PRO A 155 -3.53 -0.15 -24.99
N ASN A 156 -3.55 1.17 -25.09
CA ASN A 156 -2.37 2.00 -25.38
C ASN A 156 -1.94 2.83 -24.15
N LYS A 157 -2.23 2.33 -22.96
CA LYS A 157 -1.83 2.96 -21.70
C LYS A 157 -1.01 2.01 -20.86
N ARG A 158 -0.12 2.58 -20.06
CA ARG A 158 0.48 1.87 -18.93
C ARG A 158 -0.61 1.55 -17.91
N LEU A 159 -0.44 0.47 -17.18
CA LEU A 159 -1.40 0.03 -16.18
C LEU A 159 -0.72 -0.05 -14.81
N ILE A 160 -1.27 0.62 -13.80
CA ILE A 160 -0.91 0.44 -12.39
C ILE A 160 -2.02 -0.36 -11.73
N ILE A 161 -1.65 -1.46 -11.08
CA ILE A 161 -2.55 -2.34 -10.34
C ILE A 161 -2.11 -2.32 -8.88
N HIS A 162 -2.96 -1.80 -7.99
CA HIS A 162 -2.64 -1.67 -6.58
C HIS A 162 -3.57 -2.56 -5.74
N TYR A 163 -3.02 -3.71 -5.32
CA TYR A 163 -3.67 -4.67 -4.42
C TYR A 163 -3.56 -4.21 -2.97
N MET A 164 -4.59 -4.50 -2.15
CA MET A 164 -4.55 -4.22 -0.71
C MET A 164 -3.75 -5.26 0.10
N GLN A 165 -3.53 -6.45 -0.44
CA GLN A 165 -2.80 -7.51 0.23
C GLN A 165 -1.28 -7.33 0.03
N PRO A 166 -0.48 -7.68 1.02
CA PRO A 166 -0.78 -8.37 2.30
C PRO A 166 -1.23 -7.48 3.47
N HIS A 167 -1.55 -6.18 3.28
CA HIS A 167 -2.05 -5.32 4.36
C HIS A 167 -3.21 -5.98 5.12
N THR A 168 -3.28 -5.75 6.43
CA THR A 168 -4.42 -6.19 7.25
C THR A 168 -5.70 -5.43 6.87
N PRO A 169 -6.88 -6.01 7.16
CA PRO A 169 -7.16 -7.30 7.77
C PRO A 169 -6.92 -8.46 6.79
N TYR A 170 -6.43 -9.59 7.27
CA TYR A 170 -6.13 -10.75 6.42
C TYR A 170 -7.41 -11.47 6.01
N LEU A 171 -7.67 -11.54 4.69
CA LEU A 171 -8.94 -12.03 4.12
C LEU A 171 -9.25 -13.47 4.48
N GLN A 172 -8.25 -14.35 4.35
CA GLN A 172 -8.44 -15.78 4.55
C GLN A 172 -8.73 -16.16 5.99
N PHE A 173 -8.34 -15.31 6.95
CA PHE A 173 -8.53 -15.57 8.38
C PHE A 173 -9.78 -14.91 8.96
N LYS A 174 -10.61 -14.24 8.12
CA LYS A 174 -11.86 -13.57 8.52
C LYS A 174 -11.68 -12.65 9.74
N ASN A 175 -10.55 -11.95 9.79
CA ASN A 175 -10.26 -11.01 10.86
C ASN A 175 -11.34 -9.93 10.90
N LYS A 176 -11.85 -9.66 12.09
CA LYS A 176 -12.97 -8.72 12.30
C LYS A 176 -12.53 -7.28 12.40
N ALA A 177 -11.27 -7.06 12.82
CA ALA A 177 -10.69 -5.74 12.95
C ALA A 177 -9.31 -5.71 12.29
N PRO A 178 -8.88 -4.56 11.72
CA PRO A 178 -7.60 -4.48 11.00
C PRO A 178 -6.39 -4.76 11.89
N ASP A 179 -6.44 -4.40 13.15
CA ASP A 179 -5.35 -4.59 14.11
C ASP A 179 -5.44 -5.90 14.91
N GLU A 180 -6.46 -6.74 14.66
CA GLU A 180 -6.68 -7.98 15.40
C GLU A 180 -5.49 -8.94 15.36
N PRO A 181 -4.83 -9.22 14.23
CA PRO A 181 -3.66 -10.09 14.19
C PRO A 181 -2.50 -9.54 15.03
N PHE A 182 -2.27 -8.24 14.98
CA PHE A 182 -1.23 -7.58 15.78
C PHE A 182 -1.53 -7.57 17.27
N THR A 183 -2.78 -7.32 17.63
CA THR A 183 -3.24 -7.35 19.01
C THR A 183 -3.11 -8.75 19.60
N ARG A 184 -3.49 -9.79 18.85
CA ARG A 184 -3.32 -11.19 19.25
C ARG A 184 -1.84 -11.54 19.42
N ALA A 185 -0.99 -11.24 18.43
CA ALA A 185 0.44 -11.52 18.50
C ALA A 185 1.13 -10.80 19.68
N ARG A 186 0.70 -9.57 19.97
CA ARG A 186 1.18 -8.80 21.13
C ARG A 186 0.79 -9.45 22.45
N GLN A 187 -0.42 -10.02 22.55
CA GLN A 187 -0.93 -10.65 23.76
C GLN A 187 -0.35 -12.05 24.00
N THR A 188 -0.20 -12.82 22.95
CA THR A 188 0.23 -14.23 23.02
C THR A 188 1.73 -14.40 22.88
N GLY A 189 2.41 -13.48 22.18
CA GLY A 189 3.80 -13.63 21.76
C GLY A 189 3.97 -14.57 20.56
N ASP A 190 2.88 -15.04 19.95
CA ASP A 190 2.91 -15.96 18.82
C ASP A 190 3.12 -15.16 17.51
N LEU A 191 4.39 -14.94 17.19
CA LEU A 191 4.78 -14.29 15.95
C LEU A 191 4.76 -15.27 14.76
N ASP A 192 4.95 -16.56 14.99
CA ASP A 192 4.94 -17.56 13.90
C ASP A 192 3.56 -17.63 13.24
N GLN A 193 2.50 -17.57 14.04
CA GLN A 193 1.13 -17.48 13.52
C GLN A 193 0.93 -16.18 12.71
N LEU A 194 1.38 -15.05 13.24
CA LEU A 194 1.26 -13.75 12.55
C LEU A 194 1.97 -13.77 11.19
N TYR A 195 3.21 -14.27 11.14
CA TYR A 195 3.98 -14.42 9.90
C TYR A 195 3.28 -15.34 8.90
N SER A 196 2.77 -16.49 9.36
CA SER A 196 2.03 -17.43 8.50
C SER A 196 0.81 -16.76 7.87
N GLU A 197 0.00 -16.08 8.66
CA GLU A 197 -1.19 -15.37 8.20
C GLU A 197 -0.87 -14.25 7.19
N TYR A 198 0.20 -13.48 7.45
CA TYR A 198 0.68 -12.46 6.53
C TYR A 198 1.13 -13.06 5.19
N VAL A 199 1.96 -14.13 5.22
CA VAL A 199 2.45 -14.80 4.01
C VAL A 199 1.32 -15.42 3.20
N GLU A 200 0.31 -16.01 3.86
CA GLU A 200 -0.85 -16.56 3.17
C GLU A 200 -1.70 -15.46 2.53
N ASN A 201 -1.87 -14.32 3.20
CA ASN A 201 -2.57 -13.17 2.62
C ASN A 201 -1.81 -12.56 1.43
N TYR A 202 -0.47 -12.53 1.50
CA TYR A 202 0.38 -12.15 0.37
C TYR A 202 0.22 -13.11 -0.81
N ARG A 203 0.28 -14.43 -0.56
CA ARG A 203 0.14 -15.45 -1.60
C ARG A 203 -1.19 -15.38 -2.35
N TYR A 204 -2.23 -14.94 -1.67
CA TYR A 204 -3.53 -14.74 -2.30
C TYR A 204 -3.45 -13.67 -3.40
N ALA A 205 -2.83 -12.52 -3.13
CA ALA A 205 -2.63 -11.51 -4.16
C ALA A 205 -1.52 -11.88 -5.16
N GLU A 206 -0.51 -12.63 -4.75
CA GLU A 206 0.54 -13.11 -5.65
C GLU A 206 0.00 -14.03 -6.74
N ASN A 207 -0.98 -14.92 -6.42
CA ASN A 207 -1.64 -15.75 -7.43
C ASN A 207 -2.26 -14.89 -8.53
N GLU A 208 -3.02 -13.89 -8.14
CA GLU A 208 -3.66 -12.96 -9.08
C GLU A 208 -2.65 -12.14 -9.89
N ALA A 209 -1.54 -11.75 -9.26
CA ALA A 209 -0.47 -11.04 -9.96
C ALA A 209 0.23 -11.93 -11.01
N LEU A 210 0.40 -13.22 -10.73
CA LEU A 210 0.92 -14.19 -11.69
C LEU A 210 -0.02 -14.36 -12.88
N ASP A 211 -1.34 -14.44 -12.65
CA ASP A 211 -2.33 -14.50 -13.71
C ASP A 211 -2.29 -13.24 -14.60
N VAL A 212 -2.13 -12.06 -13.99
CA VAL A 212 -1.95 -10.79 -14.74
C VAL A 212 -0.69 -10.83 -15.62
N ILE A 213 0.43 -11.36 -15.10
CA ILE A 213 1.69 -11.45 -15.85
C ILE A 213 1.55 -12.39 -17.06
N GLU A 214 0.76 -13.44 -16.92
CA GLU A 214 0.50 -14.38 -18.02
C GLU A 214 -0.46 -13.80 -19.08
N GLU A 215 -1.40 -12.93 -18.69
CA GLU A 215 -2.43 -12.41 -19.59
C GLU A 215 -2.07 -11.09 -20.27
N LEU A 216 -1.17 -10.28 -19.68
CA LEU A 216 -0.84 -8.95 -20.19
C LEU A 216 0.53 -8.92 -20.90
N GLU A 217 0.56 -8.24 -22.04
CA GLU A 217 1.81 -7.94 -22.73
C GLU A 217 2.56 -6.79 -22.07
N GLY A 218 3.88 -6.81 -22.15
CA GLY A 218 4.73 -5.71 -21.72
C GLY A 218 5.62 -6.05 -20.53
N ARG A 219 6.58 -5.18 -20.28
CA ARG A 219 7.46 -5.27 -19.11
C ARG A 219 6.67 -5.00 -17.85
N VAL A 220 6.71 -5.95 -16.91
CA VAL A 220 6.04 -5.83 -15.61
C VAL A 220 7.06 -5.48 -14.54
N ILE A 221 6.76 -4.47 -13.74
CA ILE A 221 7.45 -4.22 -12.47
C ILE A 221 6.50 -4.53 -11.33
N ILE A 222 7.02 -5.26 -10.33
CA ILE A 222 6.30 -5.59 -9.09
C ILE A 222 7.05 -4.93 -7.94
N THR A 223 6.30 -4.24 -7.08
CA THR A 223 6.85 -3.56 -5.90
C THR A 223 5.82 -3.46 -4.79
N ALA A 224 6.13 -2.73 -3.73
CA ALA A 224 5.19 -2.36 -2.69
C ALA A 224 5.24 -0.85 -2.42
N ASP A 225 4.17 -0.32 -1.88
CA ASP A 225 4.13 1.08 -1.43
C ASP A 225 4.90 1.28 -0.12
N HIS A 226 4.86 0.31 0.79
CA HIS A 226 5.66 0.15 2.01
C HIS A 226 5.63 -1.31 2.47
N GLY A 227 6.35 -1.62 3.51
CA GLY A 227 6.30 -2.91 4.20
C GLY A 227 5.53 -2.83 5.53
N GLU A 228 5.71 -3.83 6.38
CA GLU A 228 4.96 -4.02 7.63
C GLU A 228 5.85 -4.53 8.76
N ALA A 229 5.78 -3.96 9.95
CA ALA A 229 6.40 -4.50 11.14
C ALA A 229 5.52 -5.62 11.71
N LEU A 230 6.11 -6.79 11.95
CA LEU A 230 5.44 -7.99 12.43
C LEU A 230 5.99 -8.46 13.80
N GLY A 231 6.44 -7.51 14.62
CA GLY A 231 6.97 -7.77 15.96
C GLY A 231 8.49 -7.48 16.10
N GLU A 232 9.11 -6.94 15.07
CA GLU A 232 10.49 -6.45 15.13
C GLU A 232 10.61 -5.33 16.17
N ARG A 233 11.81 -5.24 16.78
CA ARG A 233 11.99 -4.36 17.94
C ARG A 233 12.62 -3.03 17.58
N TRP A 234 11.92 -1.96 17.94
CA TRP A 234 12.48 -0.62 17.98
C TRP A 234 12.70 -0.18 19.43
N LEU A 235 13.95 0.18 19.77
CA LEU A 235 14.37 0.47 21.16
C LEU A 235 13.97 -0.62 22.16
N GLY A 236 14.00 -1.90 21.74
CA GLY A 236 13.65 -3.04 22.58
C GLY A 236 12.15 -3.35 22.68
N ILE A 237 11.28 -2.56 22.05
CA ILE A 237 9.83 -2.68 22.06
C ILE A 237 9.36 -3.28 20.72
N PRO A 238 8.53 -4.35 20.73
CA PRO A 238 8.01 -4.93 19.51
C PRO A 238 7.03 -3.96 18.81
N MET A 239 7.24 -3.72 17.52
CA MET A 239 6.41 -2.86 16.67
C MET A 239 5.54 -3.71 15.77
N PHE A 240 4.35 -3.20 15.46
CA PHE A 240 3.40 -3.87 14.56
C PHE A 240 2.73 -2.83 13.66
N GLY A 241 2.46 -3.25 12.43
CA GLY A 241 1.85 -2.39 11.44
C GLY A 241 2.88 -1.52 10.69
N HIS A 242 2.37 -0.63 9.87
CA HIS A 242 3.19 0.29 9.07
C HIS A 242 3.32 1.68 9.73
N GLY A 243 3.96 2.60 9.02
CA GLY A 243 4.20 3.97 9.50
C GLY A 243 5.47 4.14 10.32
N HIS A 244 6.12 3.07 10.76
CA HIS A 244 7.37 3.12 11.50
C HIS A 244 8.57 3.41 10.59
N TRP A 245 9.58 4.12 11.11
CA TRP A 245 10.85 4.28 10.41
C TRP A 245 11.77 3.09 10.73
N MET A 246 11.49 1.97 10.09
CA MET A 246 12.21 0.70 10.26
C MET A 246 12.43 0.04 8.89
N PRO A 247 13.52 -0.74 8.72
CA PRO A 247 13.80 -1.44 7.46
C PRO A 247 12.61 -2.28 6.96
N GLU A 248 11.96 -3.03 7.84
CA GLU A 248 10.81 -3.88 7.54
C GLU A 248 9.61 -3.12 6.98
N VAL A 249 9.58 -1.80 7.16
CA VAL A 249 8.51 -0.92 6.67
C VAL A 249 8.93 -0.12 5.44
N TYR A 250 10.20 0.25 5.30
CA TYR A 250 10.63 1.05 4.16
C TYR A 250 11.42 0.28 3.10
N GLU A 251 11.93 -0.91 3.37
CA GLU A 251 12.53 -1.77 2.36
C GLU A 251 11.45 -2.59 1.66
N VAL A 252 11.28 -2.31 0.39
CA VAL A 252 10.24 -2.95 -0.44
C VAL A 252 10.89 -3.74 -1.58
N PRO A 253 10.21 -4.76 -2.10
CA PRO A 253 10.73 -5.52 -3.24
C PRO A 253 10.69 -4.67 -4.52
N LEU A 254 11.60 -4.97 -5.43
CA LEU A 254 11.54 -4.56 -6.83
C LEU A 254 11.86 -5.78 -7.68
N VAL A 255 10.89 -6.22 -8.47
CA VAL A 255 11.01 -7.35 -9.37
C VAL A 255 10.69 -6.88 -10.77
N THR A 256 11.52 -7.25 -11.74
CA THR A 256 11.29 -6.94 -13.16
C THR A 256 11.07 -8.23 -13.93
N VAL A 257 9.91 -8.33 -14.57
CA VAL A 257 9.59 -9.43 -15.49
C VAL A 257 9.62 -8.87 -16.91
N GLU A 258 10.54 -9.38 -17.71
CA GLU A 258 10.71 -8.96 -19.10
C GLU A 258 9.66 -9.61 -20.00
N SER A 259 9.31 -8.94 -21.10
CA SER A 259 8.43 -9.45 -22.13
C SER A 259 9.04 -9.20 -23.52
N ASP A 260 8.88 -10.15 -24.40
CA ASP A 260 9.32 -10.04 -25.79
C ASP A 260 8.48 -9.05 -26.61
N THR A 261 7.25 -8.79 -26.17
CA THR A 261 6.30 -7.86 -26.81
C THR A 261 5.96 -6.72 -25.87
N ARG A 262 5.81 -5.52 -26.43
CA ARG A 262 5.42 -4.34 -25.66
C ARG A 262 4.34 -3.55 -26.38
N PRO A 263 3.30 -3.07 -25.65
CA PRO A 263 2.26 -2.23 -26.25
C PRO A 263 2.82 -0.86 -26.67
N GLY A 264 2.21 -0.26 -27.69
CA GLY A 264 2.49 1.12 -28.05
C GLY A 264 1.80 2.07 -27.07
N ILE A 265 2.57 2.79 -26.26
CA ILE A 265 2.07 3.68 -25.21
C ILE A 265 2.10 5.13 -25.67
N PHE A 266 0.99 5.86 -25.49
CA PHE A 266 0.94 7.29 -25.75
C PHE A 266 -0.04 8.03 -24.79
N PRO A 267 0.26 9.32 -24.47
CA PRO A 267 -0.55 10.09 -23.55
C PRO A 267 -1.82 10.60 -24.22
N GLU A 268 -2.93 10.61 -23.47
CA GLU A 268 -4.18 11.24 -23.84
C GLU A 268 -4.78 11.97 -22.64
N LYS A 269 -5.64 12.96 -22.90
CA LYS A 269 -6.27 13.72 -21.82
C LYS A 269 -7.00 12.80 -20.85
N PRO A 270 -7.01 13.14 -19.55
CA PRO A 270 -7.82 12.44 -18.57
C PRO A 270 -9.29 12.35 -18.97
N ILE A 271 -9.90 11.19 -18.73
CA ILE A 271 -11.34 11.00 -18.84
C ILE A 271 -12.01 11.38 -17.52
N ALA A 272 -13.32 11.70 -17.60
CA ALA A 272 -14.10 12.04 -16.43
C ALA A 272 -14.13 10.86 -15.44
N ARG A 273 -13.78 11.13 -14.19
CA ARG A 273 -13.72 10.15 -13.12
C ARG A 273 -15.01 10.17 -12.29
N ILE A 274 -15.54 9.01 -11.97
CA ILE A 274 -16.59 8.86 -10.95
C ILE A 274 -15.88 8.75 -9.60
N ARG A 275 -16.08 9.76 -8.74
CA ARG A 275 -15.58 9.72 -7.36
C ARG A 275 -16.60 9.05 -6.45
N LEU A 276 -16.07 8.25 -5.53
CA LEU A 276 -16.87 7.77 -4.42
C LEU A 276 -17.13 8.90 -3.42
N SER A 277 -18.20 8.78 -2.64
CA SER A 277 -18.52 9.76 -1.60
C SER A 277 -17.45 9.75 -0.50
N ASP A 278 -17.21 10.92 0.11
CA ASP A 278 -16.27 11.05 1.21
C ASP A 278 -16.65 10.16 2.41
N ASP A 279 -17.95 9.95 2.65
CA ASP A 279 -18.44 9.07 3.72
C ASP A 279 -18.01 7.63 3.48
N LEU A 280 -18.19 7.10 2.26
CA LEU A 280 -17.78 5.73 1.91
C LEU A 280 -16.26 5.55 2.01
N ILE A 281 -15.48 6.52 1.53
CA ILE A 281 -14.02 6.48 1.62
C ILE A 281 -13.56 6.52 3.08
N ASN A 282 -14.18 7.35 3.93
CA ASN A 282 -13.86 7.42 5.35
C ASN A 282 -14.16 6.10 6.05
N GLU A 283 -15.30 5.48 5.77
CA GLU A 283 -15.68 4.18 6.31
C GLU A 283 -14.67 3.10 5.92
N GLN A 284 -14.24 3.07 4.67
CA GLN A 284 -13.21 2.13 4.21
C GLN A 284 -11.85 2.37 4.87
N LEU A 285 -11.42 3.62 5.01
CA LEU A 285 -10.16 3.96 5.69
C LEU A 285 -10.17 3.57 7.17
N GLU A 286 -11.30 3.75 7.87
CA GLU A 286 -11.47 3.28 9.25
C GLU A 286 -11.43 1.75 9.34
N ALA A 287 -12.12 1.07 8.44
CA ALA A 287 -12.17 -0.40 8.41
C ALA A 287 -10.82 -1.06 8.06
N LEU A 288 -9.93 -0.33 7.40
CA LEU A 288 -8.55 -0.74 7.09
C LEU A 288 -7.54 -0.28 8.15
N GLY A 289 -7.97 0.47 9.17
CA GLY A 289 -7.09 0.95 10.23
C GLY A 289 -6.21 2.15 9.88
N TYR A 290 -6.54 2.89 8.82
CA TYR A 290 -5.83 4.12 8.43
C TYR A 290 -6.27 5.37 9.21
N ARG A 291 -7.42 5.33 9.91
CA ARG A 291 -7.99 6.41 10.74
C ARG A 291 -8.50 5.90 12.07
#